data_2f9891a7b6bdfcb5ffb4f05197e715ad
#
_entry.id   2f9891a7b6bdfcb5ffb4f05197e715ad
#
_cell.length_a   1.000
_cell.length_b   1.000
_cell.length_c   1.000
_cell.angle_alpha   90.00
_cell.angle_beta   90.00
_cell.angle_gamma   90.00
#
_symmetry.space_group_name_H-M   'P 1'
#
loop_
_entity.id
_entity.type
_entity.pdbx_description
1 polymer ?
#
loop_
_entity_poly.entity_id
_entity_poly.type
_entity_poly.pdbx_seq_one_letter_code
_entity_poly.pdbx_strand_id
1 'polypeptide(L)' 'MGIKVIIAGFKGKMGQAAYKMVTEDPELELVGLLDPFTDEKEVAGVPVFDA' A
#
# COMPACT_ATOMS: atom_id res chain seq x y z
N MET A 1 10.94 -15.54 0.15
CA MET A 1 10.94 -14.39 -0.75
C MET A 1 9.52 -13.93 -0.96
N GLY A 2 9.27 -12.65 -0.85
CA GLY A 2 7.93 -12.11 -0.94
C GLY A 2 7.55 -11.68 -2.34
N ILE A 3 6.27 -11.63 -2.59
CA ILE A 3 5.73 -11.03 -3.81
C ILE A 3 5.60 -9.52 -3.54
N LYS A 4 6.20 -8.71 -4.39
CA LYS A 4 6.13 -7.26 -4.23
C LYS A 4 4.77 -6.74 -4.68
N VAL A 5 4.15 -5.94 -3.84
CA VAL A 5 2.79 -5.46 -4.07
C VAL A 5 2.73 -3.95 -3.96
N ILE A 6 1.97 -3.32 -4.85
CA ILE A 6 1.64 -1.90 -4.77
C ILE A 6 0.12 -1.81 -4.67
N ILE A 7 -0.38 -1.02 -3.72
CA ILE A 7 -1.81 -0.86 -3.53
C ILE A 7 -2.25 0.50 -4.05
N ALA A 8 -3.19 0.51 -4.98
CA ALA A 8 -3.78 1.73 -5.51
C ALA A 8 -5.03 2.08 -4.71
N GLY A 9 -5.22 3.37 -4.40
CA GLY A 9 -6.38 3.83 -3.66
C GLY A 9 -6.42 3.32 -2.23
N PHE A 10 -5.28 3.30 -1.56
CA PHE A 10 -5.17 2.65 -0.26
C PHE A 10 -6.02 3.31 0.83
N LYS A 11 -6.50 4.53 0.62
CA LYS A 11 -7.35 5.19 1.61
C LYS A 11 -8.83 4.83 1.48
N GLY A 12 -9.23 4.20 0.38
CA GLY A 12 -10.58 3.70 0.22
C GLY A 12 -10.80 2.42 1.01
N LYS A 13 -12.06 2.01 1.12
CA LYS A 13 -12.38 0.80 1.88
C LYS A 13 -11.68 -0.44 1.33
N MET A 14 -11.69 -0.60 0.01
CA MET A 14 -11.04 -1.75 -0.61
C MET A 14 -9.53 -1.66 -0.48
N GLY A 15 -8.98 -0.46 -0.60
CA GLY A 15 -7.55 -0.27 -0.44
C GLY A 15 -7.09 -0.60 0.96
N GLN A 16 -7.87 -0.21 1.97
CA GLN A 16 -7.52 -0.52 3.36
C GLN A 16 -7.61 -2.02 3.64
N ALA A 17 -8.60 -2.69 3.07
CA ALA A 17 -8.70 -4.14 3.21
C ALA A 17 -7.52 -4.84 2.55
N ALA A 18 -7.12 -4.38 1.37
CA ALA A 18 -5.95 -4.93 0.69
C ALA A 18 -4.67 -4.66 1.47
N TYR A 19 -4.53 -3.47 2.03
CA TYR A 19 -3.38 -3.10 2.85
C TYR A 19 -3.25 -4.05 4.04
N LYS A 20 -4.35 -4.28 4.73
CA LYS A 20 -4.35 -5.18 5.88
C LYS A 20 -3.96 -6.58 5.46
N MET A 21 -4.52 -7.08 4.37
CA MET A 21 -4.23 -8.42 3.89
C MET A 21 -2.75 -8.57 3.53
N VAL A 22 -2.20 -7.59 2.85
CA VAL A 22 -0.80 -7.63 2.44
C VAL A 22 0.14 -7.57 3.65
N THR A 23 -0.17 -6.72 4.62
CA THR A 23 0.70 -6.59 5.79
C THR A 23 0.63 -7.79 6.72
N GLU A 24 -0.45 -8.58 6.66
CA GLU A 24 -0.60 -9.76 7.48
C GLU A 24 -0.07 -11.03 6.80
N ASP A 25 0.18 -10.99 5.51
CA ASP A 25 0.66 -12.15 4.76
C ASP A 25 2.19 -12.09 4.64
N PRO A 26 2.91 -13.05 5.23
CA PRO A 26 4.37 -13.02 5.19
C PRO A 26 4.95 -13.25 3.80
N GLU A 27 4.16 -13.73 2.85
CA GLU A 27 4.63 -13.93 1.49
C GLU A 27 4.47 -12.69 0.61
N LEU A 28 3.72 -11.69 1.10
CA LEU A 28 3.51 -10.45 0.36
C LEU A 28 4.34 -9.34 0.96
N GLU A 29 4.98 -8.56 0.11
CA GLU A 29 5.81 -7.44 0.53
C GLU A 29 5.23 -6.16 -0.06
N LEU A 30 4.73 -5.27 0.80
CA LEU A 30 4.20 -4.00 0.36
C LEU A 30 5.36 -3.05 0.08
N VAL A 31 5.56 -2.69 -1.18
CA VAL A 31 6.69 -1.85 -1.58
C VAL A 31 6.26 -0.45 -2.02
N GLY A 32 4.96 -0.20 -2.16
CA GLY A 32 4.48 1.11 -2.55
C GLY A 32 2.99 1.26 -2.37
N LEU A 33 2.55 2.51 -2.26
CA LEU A 33 1.15 2.87 -2.20
C LEU A 33 0.89 3.93 -3.26
N LEU A 34 -0.29 3.90 -3.85
CA LEU A 34 -0.64 4.81 -4.92
C LEU A 34 -1.94 5.52 -4.57
N ASP A 35 -1.89 6.83 -4.43
CA ASP A 35 -3.08 7.62 -4.14
C ASP A 35 -2.88 9.05 -4.63
N PRO A 36 -3.61 9.47 -5.68
CA PRO A 36 -3.44 10.80 -6.24
C PRO A 36 -4.07 11.90 -5.38
N PHE A 37 -4.81 11.55 -4.35
CA PHE A 37 -5.54 12.52 -3.54
C PHE A 37 -4.96 12.72 -2.15
N THR A 38 -3.83 12.11 -1.84
CA THR A 38 -3.22 12.25 -0.52
C THR A 38 -1.99 13.15 -0.58
N ASP A 39 -1.76 13.88 0.52
CA ASP A 39 -0.54 14.65 0.69
C ASP A 39 0.57 13.84 1.37
N GLU A 40 0.26 12.65 1.79
CA GLU A 40 1.22 11.81 2.49
C GLU A 40 2.28 11.30 1.53
N LYS A 41 3.53 11.35 1.96
CA LYS A 41 4.66 10.87 1.17
C LYS A 41 5.06 9.47 1.58
N GLU A 42 4.68 9.06 2.78
CA GLU A 42 5.08 7.78 3.34
C GLU A 42 4.06 7.33 4.37
N VAL A 43 3.74 6.06 4.38
CA VAL A 43 2.85 5.47 5.36
C VAL A 43 3.52 4.21 5.88
N ALA A 44 3.76 4.16 7.19
CA ALA A 44 4.39 2.99 7.84
C ALA A 44 5.69 2.57 7.17
N GLY A 45 6.48 3.55 6.72
CA GLY A 45 7.75 3.27 6.07
C GLY A 45 7.66 2.91 4.59
N VAL A 46 6.45 2.92 4.03
CA VAL A 46 6.22 2.58 2.63
C VAL A 46 5.99 3.87 1.83
N PRO A 47 6.71 4.06 0.72
CA PRO A 47 6.54 5.29 -0.07
C PRO A 47 5.16 5.37 -0.73
N VAL A 48 4.66 6.59 -0.82
CA VAL A 48 3.37 6.87 -1.45
C VAL A 48 3.62 7.64 -2.74
N PHE A 49 3.03 7.16 -3.82
CA PHE A 49 3.16 7.79 -5.13
C PHE A 49 1.84 8.44 -5.51
N ASP A 50 1.92 9.56 -6.21
CA ASP A 50 0.75 10.30 -6.63
C ASP A 50 0.40 10.06 -8.10
N ALA A 51 0.92 9.04 -8.64
CA ALA A 51 0.71 8.57 -10.03
C ALA A 51 0.20 9.58 -11.00
#